data_79f421a1525b459ecb2f68642b8b5e0d
#
_entry.id   79f421a1525b459ecb2f68642b8b5e0d
#
_cell.length_a   1.000
_cell.length_b   1.000
_cell.length_c   1.000
_cell.angle_alpha   90.00
_cell.angle_beta   90.00
_cell.angle_gamma   90.00
#
_symmetry.space_group_name_H-M   'P 1'
#
loop_
_entity.id
_entity.type
_entity.pdbx_description
1 polymer ?
#
loop_
_entity_poly.entity_id
_entity_poly.type
_entity_poly.pdbx_seq_one_letter_code
_entity_poly.pdbx_strand_id
1 'polypeptide(L)'
;MKSKYLTMTVKMTPIACVLVTFYTLACNSPAPEVSAVVSANKQHKPPTDTMIATGDTIQIDRIASWNAFVEYDGKYASDINIFEVAPLKTRFENLLGKARKTFMERLKVTPPIEVENKILFNEGYMPGKSGYDDAAIAIDMDRDIIYVGFTINKKLLLFSEKGDTDYPEKFLQWLTRIEGL
;
A
#
# COMPACT_ATOMS: atom_id res chain seq x y z
N MET A 1 -38.57 -18.16 40.90
CA MET A 1 -37.94 -17.62 39.66
C MET A 1 -37.31 -18.78 38.92
N LYS A 2 -37.89 -19.18 37.77
CA LYS A 2 -37.38 -20.34 36.98
C LYS A 2 -36.55 -19.81 35.82
N SER A 3 -35.25 -20.12 35.82
CA SER A 3 -34.30 -19.80 34.72
C SER A 3 -34.56 -20.78 33.58
N LYS A 4 -34.81 -20.23 32.36
CA LYS A 4 -34.92 -21.00 31.12
C LYS A 4 -33.59 -20.93 30.40
N TYR A 5 -32.87 -22.03 30.37
CA TYR A 5 -31.68 -22.17 29.51
C TYR A 5 -32.12 -22.47 28.07
N LEU A 6 -31.78 -21.58 27.14
CA LEU A 6 -32.02 -21.77 25.73
C LEU A 6 -30.83 -22.51 25.12
N THR A 7 -31.03 -23.79 24.78
CA THR A 7 -30.02 -24.62 24.13
C THR A 7 -30.02 -24.34 22.62
N MET A 8 -28.97 -23.75 22.12
CA MET A 8 -28.80 -23.47 20.70
C MET A 8 -28.09 -24.65 20.03
N THR A 9 -28.82 -25.43 19.22
CA THR A 9 -28.31 -26.57 18.49
C THR A 9 -27.66 -26.09 17.19
N VAL A 10 -26.34 -26.20 17.07
CA VAL A 10 -25.61 -25.90 15.84
C VAL A 10 -25.72 -27.10 14.91
N LYS A 11 -26.38 -26.92 13.77
CA LYS A 11 -26.39 -27.91 12.67
C LYS A 11 -25.14 -27.75 11.83
N MET A 12 -24.23 -28.73 11.91
CA MET A 12 -23.11 -28.89 11.00
C MET A 12 -23.58 -29.47 9.68
N THR A 13 -23.45 -28.73 8.59
CA THR A 13 -23.59 -29.24 7.22
C THR A 13 -22.24 -29.76 6.72
N PRO A 14 -22.17 -30.94 6.09
CA PRO A 14 -20.91 -31.48 5.56
C PRO A 14 -20.53 -30.74 4.27
N ILE A 15 -19.29 -30.26 4.23
CA ILE A 15 -18.65 -29.66 3.05
C ILE A 15 -18.24 -30.78 2.11
N ALA A 16 -18.83 -30.84 0.93
CA ALA A 16 -18.45 -31.74 -0.14
C ALA A 16 -17.08 -31.31 -0.72
N CYS A 17 -16.09 -32.22 -0.63
CA CYS A 17 -14.81 -32.08 -1.31
C CYS A 17 -15.00 -32.19 -2.83
N VAL A 18 -14.78 -31.08 -3.55
CA VAL A 18 -14.63 -31.08 -5.00
C VAL A 18 -13.15 -31.23 -5.32
N LEU A 19 -12.79 -32.41 -5.83
CA LEU A 19 -11.47 -32.71 -6.41
C LEU A 19 -11.35 -32.00 -7.77
N VAL A 20 -10.54 -30.96 -7.83
CA VAL A 20 -10.14 -30.34 -9.12
C VAL A 20 -8.85 -30.99 -9.59
N THR A 21 -8.95 -31.77 -10.65
CA THR A 21 -7.81 -32.35 -11.37
C THR A 21 -7.14 -31.30 -12.24
N PHE A 22 -5.89 -30.95 -11.93
CA PHE A 22 -5.05 -30.09 -12.77
C PHE A 22 -4.50 -30.92 -13.96
N TYR A 23 -4.85 -30.50 -15.16
CA TYR A 23 -4.17 -30.93 -16.40
C TYR A 23 -2.96 -30.05 -16.63
N THR A 24 -1.76 -30.61 -16.57
CA THR A 24 -0.51 -29.95 -16.97
C THR A 24 -0.34 -30.07 -18.48
N LEU A 25 -0.50 -28.97 -19.22
CA LEU A 25 -0.02 -28.88 -20.60
C LEU A 25 1.44 -28.40 -20.56
N ALA A 26 2.33 -29.30 -20.95
CA ALA A 26 3.73 -28.97 -21.24
C ALA A 26 3.81 -28.35 -22.65
N CYS A 27 4.15 -27.06 -22.76
CA CYS A 27 4.56 -26.46 -24.02
C CYS A 27 6.07 -26.43 -24.09
N ASN A 28 6.63 -27.30 -24.94
CA ASN A 28 8.02 -27.23 -25.41
C ASN A 28 8.14 -26.08 -26.42
N SER A 29 9.01 -25.09 -26.13
CA SER A 29 9.46 -24.11 -27.12
C SER A 29 10.95 -24.34 -27.41
N PRO A 30 11.37 -24.42 -28.66
CA PRO A 30 12.78 -24.58 -29.02
C PRO A 30 13.51 -23.23 -28.92
N ALA A 31 14.73 -23.30 -28.44
CA ALA A 31 15.68 -22.17 -28.37
C ALA A 31 16.16 -21.75 -29.77
N PRO A 32 16.38 -20.46 -30.05
CA PRO A 32 17.09 -20.04 -31.24
C PRO A 32 18.60 -20.16 -31.04
N GLU A 33 19.27 -20.82 -31.97
CA GLU A 33 20.71 -20.88 -32.14
C GLU A 33 21.30 -19.49 -32.44
N VAL A 34 22.32 -19.11 -31.70
CA VAL A 34 23.12 -17.94 -31.95
C VAL A 34 24.27 -18.32 -32.90
N SER A 35 24.18 -17.96 -34.15
CA SER A 35 25.30 -18.03 -35.10
C SER A 35 26.30 -16.90 -34.84
N ALA A 36 27.47 -17.26 -34.42
CA ALA A 36 28.60 -16.37 -34.35
C ALA A 36 29.15 -16.09 -35.77
N VAL A 37 29.14 -14.83 -36.18
CA VAL A 37 29.93 -14.39 -37.34
C VAL A 37 31.09 -13.56 -36.83
N VAL A 38 32.27 -14.15 -36.89
CA VAL A 38 33.56 -13.50 -36.74
C VAL A 38 33.87 -12.80 -38.07
N SER A 39 34.08 -11.50 -38.06
CA SER A 39 34.77 -10.84 -39.15
C SER A 39 35.77 -9.80 -38.62
N ALA A 40 37.00 -10.02 -39.02
CA ALA A 40 38.20 -9.33 -38.58
C ALA A 40 38.40 -7.99 -39.31
N ASN A 41 39.01 -7.06 -38.54
CA ASN A 41 40.07 -6.18 -38.98
C ASN A 41 39.78 -4.99 -39.91
N LYS A 42 39.98 -3.76 -39.35
CA LYS A 42 40.94 -2.79 -39.92
C LYS A 42 41.18 -1.63 -38.95
N GLN A 43 42.46 -1.52 -38.55
CA GLN A 43 43.01 -0.34 -37.91
C GLN A 43 42.84 0.90 -38.80
N HIS A 44 42.36 1.99 -38.19
CA HIS A 44 42.62 3.33 -38.71
C HIS A 44 42.94 4.28 -37.54
N LYS A 45 44.03 5.00 -37.72
CA LYS A 45 44.69 5.92 -36.81
C LYS A 45 43.85 7.20 -36.63
N PRO A 46 43.92 7.90 -35.46
CA PRO A 46 42.97 8.92 -35.05
C PRO A 46 43.19 10.29 -35.70
N PRO A 47 42.18 11.11 -35.76
CA PRO A 47 42.34 12.55 -35.60
C PRO A 47 41.74 13.03 -34.28
N THR A 48 42.45 13.91 -33.71
CA THR A 48 42.32 14.75 -32.56
C THR A 48 40.99 15.52 -32.52
N ASP A 49 40.50 15.68 -31.30
CA ASP A 49 39.59 16.71 -30.80
C ASP A 49 38.20 16.93 -31.45
N THR A 50 37.22 16.48 -30.73
CA THR A 50 36.09 17.34 -30.30
C THR A 50 35.45 16.66 -29.09
N MET A 51 35.71 17.18 -27.89
CA MET A 51 34.91 16.86 -26.70
C MET A 51 33.49 17.36 -26.93
N ILE A 52 32.61 16.47 -27.39
CA ILE A 52 31.20 16.62 -27.14
C ILE A 52 30.95 15.88 -25.83
N ALA A 53 30.99 16.62 -24.73
CA ALA A 53 30.40 16.18 -23.49
C ALA A 53 28.90 16.02 -23.73
N THR A 54 28.50 14.87 -24.25
CA THR A 54 27.13 14.38 -24.09
C THR A 54 27.04 14.06 -22.61
N GLY A 55 26.56 15.03 -21.84
CA GLY A 55 26.16 14.81 -20.48
C GLY A 55 25.04 13.80 -20.50
N ASP A 56 25.37 12.50 -20.41
CA ASP A 56 24.48 11.52 -19.87
C ASP A 56 24.19 11.97 -18.44
N THR A 57 23.15 12.80 -18.33
CA THR A 57 22.49 13.05 -17.06
C THR A 57 21.94 11.71 -16.66
N ILE A 58 22.71 10.94 -15.90
CA ILE A 58 22.20 9.83 -15.12
C ILE A 58 21.12 10.46 -14.27
N GLN A 59 19.87 10.36 -14.71
CA GLN A 59 18.71 10.60 -13.86
C GLN A 59 18.80 9.51 -12.81
N ILE A 60 19.50 9.82 -11.72
CA ILE A 60 19.33 9.08 -10.48
C ILE A 60 17.89 9.35 -10.13
N ASP A 61 17.01 8.42 -10.47
CA ASP A 61 15.68 8.38 -9.89
C ASP A 61 15.87 8.47 -8.38
N ARG A 62 15.65 9.67 -7.84
CA ARG A 62 15.69 9.85 -6.39
C ARG A 62 14.61 8.93 -5.87
N ILE A 63 15.00 7.81 -5.30
CA ILE A 63 14.09 6.93 -4.59
C ILE A 63 13.42 7.82 -3.57
N ALA A 64 12.15 8.12 -3.82
CA ALA A 64 11.40 8.99 -2.92
C ALA A 64 11.39 8.30 -1.56
N SER A 65 11.95 8.97 -0.56
CA SER A 65 12.06 8.43 0.79
C SER A 65 11.00 9.05 1.70
N TRP A 66 10.72 8.39 2.82
CA TRP A 66 9.83 8.92 3.84
C TRP A 66 10.41 10.07 4.67
N ASN A 67 11.68 10.44 4.48
CA ASN A 67 12.34 11.43 5.33
C ASN A 67 11.61 12.78 5.39
N ALA A 68 11.02 13.22 4.28
CA ALA A 68 10.24 14.44 4.26
C ALA A 68 8.91 14.34 5.05
N PHE A 69 8.41 13.13 5.30
CA PHE A 69 7.14 12.92 5.99
C PHE A 69 7.22 13.17 7.50
N VAL A 70 8.43 13.14 8.06
CA VAL A 70 8.66 13.51 9.47
C VAL A 70 8.28 14.98 9.74
N GLU A 71 8.42 15.85 8.74
CA GLU A 71 8.10 17.28 8.85
C GLU A 71 6.59 17.57 8.79
N TYR A 72 5.76 16.54 8.61
CA TYR A 72 4.30 16.69 8.54
C TYR A 72 3.61 16.60 9.90
N ASP A 73 4.37 16.34 10.95
CA ASP A 73 3.85 16.36 12.32
C ASP A 73 3.13 17.69 12.63
N GLY A 74 1.94 17.60 13.18
CA GLY A 74 1.08 18.76 13.51
C GLY A 74 0.43 19.44 12.30
N LYS A 75 0.67 19.02 11.05
CA LYS A 75 0.05 19.62 9.85
C LYS A 75 -1.25 18.89 9.50
N TYR A 76 -2.17 19.61 8.87
CA TYR A 76 -3.38 18.98 8.33
C TYR A 76 -3.10 18.35 6.97
N ALA A 77 -3.59 17.12 6.80
CA ALA A 77 -3.40 16.35 5.56
C ALA A 77 -3.91 17.08 4.31
N SER A 78 -5.00 17.87 4.45
CA SER A 78 -5.56 18.70 3.39
C SER A 78 -4.64 19.82 2.96
N ASP A 79 -3.98 20.48 3.90
CA ASP A 79 -3.19 21.69 3.64
C ASP A 79 -1.92 21.38 2.85
N ILE A 80 -1.34 20.21 3.10
CA ILE A 80 -0.12 19.73 2.41
C ILE A 80 -0.41 18.81 1.24
N ASN A 81 -1.69 18.47 0.99
CA ASN A 81 -2.08 17.47 -0.03
C ASN A 81 -1.25 16.17 0.05
N ILE A 82 -1.09 15.62 1.26
CA ILE A 82 -0.18 14.51 1.55
C ILE A 82 -0.34 13.32 0.59
N PHE A 83 -1.55 13.03 0.15
CA PHE A 83 -1.86 11.92 -0.76
C PHE A 83 -1.40 12.16 -2.21
N GLU A 84 -0.91 13.35 -2.53
CA GLU A 84 -0.30 13.67 -3.83
C GLU A 84 1.23 13.75 -3.75
N VAL A 85 1.82 13.50 -2.56
CA VAL A 85 3.27 13.55 -2.35
C VAL A 85 3.90 12.16 -2.54
N ALA A 86 5.00 12.09 -3.30
CA ALA A 86 5.78 10.87 -3.42
C ALA A 86 6.56 10.58 -2.11
N PRO A 87 6.71 9.33 -1.70
CA PRO A 87 6.32 8.08 -2.38
C PRO A 87 4.87 7.66 -2.13
N LEU A 88 4.14 8.34 -1.23
CA LEU A 88 2.81 7.94 -0.79
C LEU A 88 1.81 7.83 -1.96
N LYS A 89 1.77 8.83 -2.84
CA LYS A 89 0.80 8.90 -3.94
C LYS A 89 0.64 7.57 -4.68
N THR A 90 1.69 7.13 -5.32
CA THR A 90 1.66 5.92 -6.16
C THR A 90 1.38 4.66 -5.36
N ARG A 91 1.98 4.55 -4.17
CA ARG A 91 1.82 3.37 -3.30
C ARG A 91 0.39 3.29 -2.76
N PHE A 92 -0.17 4.40 -2.32
CA PHE A 92 -1.55 4.50 -1.84
C PHE A 92 -2.58 4.19 -2.94
N GLU A 93 -2.34 4.68 -4.17
CA GLU A 93 -3.17 4.36 -5.32
C GLU A 93 -3.13 2.88 -5.66
N ASN A 94 -1.96 2.27 -5.64
CA ASN A 94 -1.79 0.84 -5.89
C ASN A 94 -2.43 -0.02 -4.80
N LEU A 95 -2.29 0.38 -3.53
CA LEU A 95 -2.84 -0.35 -2.38
C LEU A 95 -4.37 -0.36 -2.39
N LEU A 96 -4.99 0.78 -2.63
CA LEU A 96 -6.45 0.93 -2.54
C LEU A 96 -7.18 0.76 -3.86
N GLY A 97 -6.55 1.07 -4.98
CA GLY A 97 -7.20 1.03 -6.29
C GLY A 97 -8.54 1.77 -6.29
N LYS A 98 -9.62 1.06 -6.61
CA LYS A 98 -10.97 1.64 -6.65
C LYS A 98 -11.49 2.10 -5.27
N ALA A 99 -10.96 1.57 -4.18
CA ALA A 99 -11.37 1.93 -2.83
C ALA A 99 -10.82 3.30 -2.38
N ARG A 100 -9.82 3.87 -3.08
CA ARG A 100 -9.22 5.18 -2.77
C ARG A 100 -10.27 6.28 -2.58
N LYS A 101 -11.22 6.39 -3.51
CA LYS A 101 -12.29 7.40 -3.41
C LYS A 101 -13.11 7.25 -2.14
N THR A 102 -13.48 6.02 -1.81
CA THR A 102 -14.26 5.69 -0.60
C THR A 102 -13.51 6.05 0.67
N PHE A 103 -12.20 5.77 0.73
CA PHE A 103 -11.34 6.17 1.84
C PHE A 103 -11.30 7.71 1.98
N MET A 104 -11.01 8.43 0.90
CA MET A 104 -10.91 9.90 0.90
C MET A 104 -12.20 10.59 1.34
N GLU A 105 -13.36 10.00 1.07
CA GLU A 105 -14.66 10.50 1.56
C GLU A 105 -14.80 10.39 3.09
N ARG A 106 -14.11 9.44 3.71
CA ARG A 106 -14.10 9.18 5.15
C ARG A 106 -13.00 9.92 5.89
N LEU A 107 -12.04 10.47 5.19
CA LEU A 107 -10.94 11.24 5.75
C LEU A 107 -11.14 12.76 5.55
N LYS A 108 -12.40 13.24 5.55
CA LYS A 108 -12.69 14.67 5.32
C LYS A 108 -12.60 15.54 6.57
N VAL A 109 -12.87 14.97 7.72
CA VAL A 109 -12.72 15.64 9.02
C VAL A 109 -11.60 14.92 9.75
N THR A 110 -10.44 15.57 9.84
CA THR A 110 -9.24 14.99 10.43
C THR A 110 -8.64 15.90 11.48
N PRO A 111 -8.05 15.35 12.54
CA PRO A 111 -7.07 16.08 13.34
C PRO A 111 -5.78 16.31 12.53
N PRO A 112 -4.84 17.09 13.06
CA PRO A 112 -3.48 17.14 12.52
C PRO A 112 -2.85 15.76 12.43
N ILE A 113 -1.94 15.59 11.46
CA ILE A 113 -1.10 14.41 11.36
C ILE A 113 -0.23 14.29 12.61
N GLU A 114 -0.05 13.08 13.08
CA GLU A 114 0.87 12.75 14.16
C GLU A 114 2.05 11.94 13.62
N VAL A 115 3.27 12.35 13.98
CA VAL A 115 4.47 11.58 13.63
C VAL A 115 5.25 11.28 14.90
N GLU A 116 5.31 10.02 15.28
CA GLU A 116 6.03 9.55 16.45
C GLU A 116 6.84 8.29 16.12
N ASN A 117 8.11 8.22 16.54
CA ASN A 117 9.00 7.08 16.30
C ASN A 117 9.03 6.63 14.82
N LYS A 118 9.01 7.60 13.90
CA LYS A 118 8.92 7.38 12.43
C LYS A 118 7.65 6.65 11.97
N ILE A 119 6.62 6.65 12.79
CA ILE A 119 5.27 6.26 12.40
C ILE A 119 4.47 7.53 12.14
N LEU A 120 4.04 7.75 10.91
CA LEU A 120 3.04 8.76 10.60
C LEU A 120 1.66 8.14 10.79
N PHE A 121 0.79 8.82 11.51
CA PHE A 121 -0.59 8.43 11.71
C PHE A 121 -1.54 9.59 11.43
N ASN A 122 -2.62 9.31 10.73
CA ASN A 122 -3.73 10.23 10.57
C ASN A 122 -5.04 9.47 10.53
N GLU A 123 -6.05 9.99 11.18
CA GLU A 123 -7.39 9.42 11.19
C GLU A 123 -8.44 10.48 10.88
N GLY A 124 -9.65 10.05 10.61
CA GLY A 124 -10.74 10.97 10.36
C GLY A 124 -12.07 10.25 10.15
N TYR A 125 -13.05 11.03 9.76
CA TYR A 125 -14.38 10.51 9.49
C TYR A 125 -15.13 11.32 8.43
N MET A 126 -16.18 10.73 7.89
CA MET A 126 -17.12 11.43 7.01
C MET A 126 -17.95 12.42 7.82
N PRO A 127 -18.15 13.68 7.36
CA PRO A 127 -18.95 14.66 8.07
C PRO A 127 -20.32 14.13 8.48
N GLY A 128 -20.62 14.23 9.77
CA GLY A 128 -21.88 13.77 10.37
C GLY A 128 -22.01 12.25 10.55
N LYS A 129 -20.92 11.48 10.35
CA LYS A 129 -20.93 10.01 10.45
C LYS A 129 -19.77 9.43 11.27
N SER A 130 -19.25 10.19 12.22
CA SER A 130 -18.25 9.69 13.17
C SER A 130 -18.74 8.41 13.86
N GLY A 131 -17.89 7.40 13.95
CA GLY A 131 -18.24 6.09 14.50
C GLY A 131 -19.00 5.16 13.55
N TYR A 132 -19.27 5.59 12.33
CA TYR A 132 -19.93 4.77 11.28
C TYR A 132 -19.09 4.69 10.00
N ASP A 133 -18.57 5.83 9.56
CA ASP A 133 -17.80 5.97 8.32
C ASP A 133 -16.49 6.72 8.68
N ASP A 134 -15.58 5.99 9.27
CA ASP A 134 -14.28 6.45 9.74
C ASP A 134 -13.16 5.93 8.84
N ALA A 135 -12.00 6.55 8.89
CA ALA A 135 -10.82 6.12 8.17
C ALA A 135 -9.54 6.41 8.98
N ALA A 136 -8.52 5.59 8.77
CA ALA A 136 -7.18 5.85 9.29
C ALA A 136 -6.12 5.36 8.31
N ILE A 137 -4.96 6.02 8.34
CA ILE A 137 -3.74 5.63 7.65
C ILE A 137 -2.59 5.65 8.64
N ALA A 138 -1.75 4.64 8.57
CA ALA A 138 -0.44 4.66 9.21
C ALA A 138 0.65 4.35 8.19
N ILE A 139 1.79 5.02 8.33
CA ILE A 139 2.99 4.79 7.52
C ILE A 139 4.12 4.47 8.48
N ASP A 140 4.59 3.24 8.47
CA ASP A 140 5.81 2.83 9.14
C ASP A 140 6.99 3.10 8.21
N MET A 141 7.73 4.17 8.51
CA MET A 141 8.80 4.65 7.65
C MET A 141 10.06 3.78 7.75
N ASP A 142 10.27 3.11 8.89
CA ASP A 142 11.42 2.22 9.09
C ASP A 142 11.19 0.86 8.42
N ARG A 143 9.99 0.31 8.52
CA ARG A 143 9.62 -0.96 7.88
C ARG A 143 9.21 -0.77 6.42
N ASP A 144 9.03 0.49 6.00
CA ASP A 144 8.59 0.86 4.66
C ASP A 144 7.25 0.20 4.28
N ILE A 145 6.21 0.42 5.12
CA ILE A 145 4.87 -0.19 4.97
C ILE A 145 3.78 0.85 5.20
N ILE A 146 2.76 0.81 4.34
CA ILE A 146 1.52 1.59 4.49
C ILE A 146 0.41 0.67 4.98
N TYR A 147 -0.32 1.13 6.00
CA TYR A 147 -1.53 0.52 6.53
C TYR A 147 -2.70 1.46 6.35
N VAL A 148 -3.83 0.97 5.90
CA VAL A 148 -5.05 1.73 5.69
C VAL A 148 -6.23 0.97 6.22
N GLY A 149 -7.09 1.64 6.97
CA GLY A 149 -8.35 1.11 7.44
C GLY A 149 -9.48 2.12 7.21
N PHE A 150 -10.65 1.63 6.90
CA PHE A 150 -11.84 2.48 6.89
C PHE A 150 -13.12 1.65 7.09
N THR A 151 -14.17 2.32 7.54
CA THR A 151 -15.47 1.69 7.73
C THR A 151 -16.49 2.17 6.71
N ILE A 152 -17.42 1.30 6.38
CA ILE A 152 -18.61 1.61 5.60
C ILE A 152 -19.80 1.12 6.41
N ASN A 153 -20.59 2.04 6.99
CA ASN A 153 -21.67 1.70 7.91
C ASN A 153 -21.22 0.71 9.00
N LYS A 154 -20.14 1.03 9.69
CA LYS A 154 -19.46 0.21 10.71
C LYS A 154 -18.76 -1.06 10.20
N LYS A 155 -18.87 -1.42 8.93
CA LYS A 155 -18.15 -2.57 8.40
C LYS A 155 -16.71 -2.17 8.07
N LEU A 156 -15.76 -2.73 8.79
CA LEU A 156 -14.33 -2.47 8.65
C LEU A 156 -13.75 -3.13 7.38
N LEU A 157 -12.91 -2.38 6.68
CA LEU A 157 -12.04 -2.85 5.60
C LEU A 157 -10.61 -2.45 5.94
N LEU A 158 -9.69 -3.40 5.80
CA LEU A 158 -8.26 -3.21 6.08
C LEU A 158 -7.43 -3.52 4.84
N PHE A 159 -6.39 -2.74 4.65
CA PHE A 159 -5.40 -2.89 3.59
C PHE A 159 -4.02 -2.67 4.20
N SER A 160 -3.07 -3.49 3.81
CA SER A 160 -1.66 -3.29 4.16
C SER A 160 -0.77 -3.70 3.01
N GLU A 161 0.35 -3.01 2.85
CA GLU A 161 1.34 -3.46 1.88
C GLU A 161 1.98 -4.76 2.36
N LYS A 162 2.41 -5.59 1.42
CA LYS A 162 3.05 -6.88 1.68
C LYS A 162 2.19 -7.87 2.48
N GLY A 163 0.89 -7.57 2.71
CA GLY A 163 0.02 -8.37 3.57
C GLY A 163 0.41 -8.36 5.06
N ASP A 164 1.16 -7.35 5.47
CA ASP A 164 1.61 -7.21 6.85
C ASP A 164 0.45 -6.94 7.81
N THR A 165 0.46 -7.57 8.97
CA THR A 165 -0.57 -7.45 10.01
C THR A 165 0.00 -7.01 11.37
N ASP A 166 1.27 -6.67 11.43
CA ASP A 166 1.92 -6.09 12.61
C ASP A 166 1.73 -4.57 12.59
N TYR A 167 0.52 -4.16 12.96
CA TYR A 167 0.09 -2.78 12.89
C TYR A 167 0.78 -1.89 13.92
N PRO A 168 1.14 -0.63 13.57
CA PRO A 168 1.63 0.34 14.54
C PRO A 168 0.62 0.60 15.67
N GLU A 169 1.13 0.94 16.86
CA GLU A 169 0.33 1.08 18.08
C GLU A 169 -0.88 2.02 17.92
N LYS A 170 -0.69 3.21 17.34
CA LYS A 170 -1.80 4.16 17.11
C LYS A 170 -2.87 3.61 16.18
N PHE A 171 -2.47 2.83 15.17
CA PHE A 171 -3.40 2.18 14.27
C PHE A 171 -4.17 1.06 14.99
N LEU A 172 -3.52 0.27 15.86
CA LEU A 172 -4.17 -0.71 16.72
C LEU A 172 -5.18 -0.07 17.69
N GLN A 173 -4.82 1.07 18.29
CA GLN A 173 -5.73 1.82 19.16
C GLN A 173 -6.97 2.29 18.38
N TRP A 174 -6.79 2.78 17.15
CA TRP A 174 -7.89 3.14 16.27
C TRP A 174 -8.77 1.92 15.95
N LEU A 175 -8.18 0.78 15.57
CA LEU A 175 -8.90 -0.48 15.31
C LEU A 175 -9.73 -0.91 16.52
N THR A 176 -9.14 -0.91 17.71
CA THR A 176 -9.85 -1.29 18.95
C THR A 176 -11.06 -0.39 19.21
N ARG A 177 -10.93 0.91 18.93
CA ARG A 177 -12.03 1.86 19.09
C ARG A 177 -13.15 1.60 18.07
N ILE A 178 -12.81 1.29 16.82
CA ILE A 178 -13.78 1.02 15.76
C ILE A 178 -14.51 -0.30 15.98
N GLU A 179 -13.84 -1.33 16.46
CA GLU A 179 -14.45 -2.63 16.77
C GLU A 179 -15.33 -2.62 18.02
N GLY A 180 -15.09 -1.65 18.92
CA GLY A 180 -15.89 -1.45 20.12
C GLY A 180 -17.19 -0.65 19.93
N LEU A 181 -17.41 -0.09 18.73
CA LEU A 181 -18.58 0.68 18.35
C LEU A 181 -19.66 -0.21 17.72
#